data_e2442da2ec0c71b699bf40e416464b30
#
_entry.id   e2442da2ec0c71b699bf40e416464b30
#
_cell.length_a   1.000
_cell.length_b   1.000
_cell.length_c   1.000
_cell.angle_alpha   90.00
_cell.angle_beta   90.00
_cell.angle_gamma   90.00
#
_symmetry.space_group_name_H-M   'P 1'
#
loop_
_entity.id
_entity.type
_entity.pdbx_description
1 polymer ?
#
loop_
_entity_poly.entity_id
_entity_poly.type
_entity_poly.pdbx_seq_one_letter_code
_entity_poly.pdbx_strand_id
1 'polypeptide(L)'
;MTTYLAGFTLGISLILAIGAQNAFVLKQGIKQHHVFLVCFLCALSDAILISLGVAGFGYLVTQFPLIETIARYAGAAFLTWYGISSLRSAFTQKHIMNPEGDASKSAWQTALICLAFTWLNPHVYLDTLVLLGSISTQYEPHKWQFAIGAVCASFAFFFSLGYGAKLLIPIFKHARSWQILEFIIGFVMLALAISLLV
;
A
#
# COMPACT_ATOMS: atom_id res chain seq x y z
N MET A 1 -13.65 0.74 24.99
CA MET A 1 -12.62 -0.21 24.51
C MET A 1 -13.09 -1.04 23.32
N THR A 2 -14.31 -1.53 23.29
CA THR A 2 -14.86 -2.32 22.17
C THR A 2 -14.82 -1.59 20.83
N THR A 3 -15.12 -0.29 20.80
CA THR A 3 -15.16 0.52 19.57
C THR A 3 -13.77 0.68 18.94
N TYR A 4 -12.71 0.92 19.73
CA TYR A 4 -11.34 0.94 19.24
C TYR A 4 -10.92 -0.42 18.63
N LEU A 5 -11.25 -1.51 19.33
CA LEU A 5 -10.94 -2.86 18.83
C LEU A 5 -11.71 -3.17 17.54
N ALA A 6 -12.97 -2.74 17.42
CA ALA A 6 -13.73 -2.91 16.20
C ALA A 6 -13.07 -2.19 15.02
N GLY A 7 -12.66 -0.92 15.21
CA GLY A 7 -11.92 -0.18 14.20
C GLY A 7 -10.58 -0.82 13.86
N PHE A 8 -9.83 -1.26 14.88
CA PHE A 8 -8.55 -1.92 14.69
C PHE A 8 -8.67 -3.23 13.90
N THR A 9 -9.60 -4.11 14.29
CA THR A 9 -9.78 -5.41 13.62
C THR A 9 -10.28 -5.25 12.19
N LEU A 10 -11.21 -4.35 11.95
CA LEU A 10 -11.67 -4.07 10.60
C LEU A 10 -10.54 -3.45 9.75
N GLY A 11 -9.81 -2.47 10.30
CA GLY A 11 -8.65 -1.87 9.63
C GLY A 11 -7.62 -2.92 9.22
N ILE A 12 -7.20 -3.77 10.14
CA ILE A 12 -6.27 -4.88 9.82
C ILE A 12 -6.83 -5.79 8.74
N SER A 13 -8.10 -6.15 8.77
CA SER A 13 -8.69 -7.08 7.81
C SER A 13 -8.68 -6.52 6.38
N LEU A 14 -8.89 -5.22 6.22
CA LEU A 14 -8.86 -4.56 4.91
C LEU A 14 -7.42 -4.41 4.39
N ILE A 15 -6.48 -4.01 5.26
CA ILE A 15 -5.09 -3.77 4.88
C ILE A 15 -4.32 -5.07 4.60
N LEU A 16 -4.72 -6.20 5.25
CA LEU A 16 -4.11 -7.52 5.04
C LEU A 16 -4.30 -8.05 3.61
N ALA A 17 -5.29 -7.55 2.87
CA ALA A 17 -5.46 -7.90 1.48
C ALA A 17 -4.17 -7.60 0.70
N ILE A 18 -3.63 -8.61 0.00
CA ILE A 18 -2.38 -8.48 -0.75
C ILE A 18 -2.59 -7.48 -1.88
N GLY A 19 -2.02 -6.29 -1.72
CA GLY A 19 -2.09 -5.22 -2.70
C GLY A 19 -0.71 -4.81 -3.20
N ALA A 20 -0.70 -3.98 -4.25
CA ALA A 20 0.50 -3.41 -4.82
C ALA A 20 1.34 -2.63 -3.79
N GLN A 21 0.68 -1.88 -2.91
CA GLN A 21 1.30 -1.11 -1.84
C GLN A 21 2.06 -2.01 -0.86
N ASN A 22 1.43 -3.12 -0.40
CA ASN A 22 2.03 -4.07 0.54
C ASN A 22 3.27 -4.76 -0.07
N ALA A 23 3.20 -5.14 -1.35
CA ALA A 23 4.34 -5.69 -2.07
C ALA A 23 5.51 -4.69 -2.18
N PHE A 24 5.21 -3.41 -2.40
CA PHE A 24 6.22 -2.36 -2.44
C PHE A 24 6.87 -2.14 -1.06
N VAL A 25 6.08 -2.05 0.03
CA VAL A 25 6.58 -1.91 1.41
C VAL A 25 7.49 -3.09 1.76
N LEU A 26 7.04 -4.32 1.47
CA LEU A 26 7.83 -5.54 1.69
C LEU A 26 9.19 -5.47 0.96
N LYS A 27 9.18 -5.10 -0.32
CA LYS A 27 10.39 -4.95 -1.13
C LYS A 27 11.36 -3.92 -0.55
N GLN A 28 10.86 -2.76 -0.11
CA GLN A 28 11.70 -1.74 0.54
C GLN A 28 12.24 -2.23 1.89
N GLY A 29 11.43 -2.96 2.64
CA GLY A 29 11.84 -3.57 3.90
C GLY A 29 12.95 -4.60 3.73
N ILE A 30 12.88 -5.48 2.71
CA ILE A 30 13.95 -6.43 2.39
C ILE A 30 15.22 -5.71 1.95
N LYS A 31 15.10 -4.65 1.14
CA LYS A 31 16.22 -3.81 0.70
C LYS A 31 16.82 -2.93 1.80
N GLN A 32 16.14 -2.78 2.92
CA GLN A 32 16.48 -1.85 4.00
C GLN A 32 16.63 -0.38 3.54
N HIS A 33 15.91 0.01 2.47
CA HIS A 33 15.96 1.33 1.88
C HIS A 33 14.71 2.14 2.21
N HIS A 34 14.89 3.28 2.87
CA HIS A 34 13.84 4.24 3.21
C HIS A 34 12.62 3.60 3.91
N VAL A 35 12.83 2.54 4.72
CA VAL A 35 11.76 1.74 5.33
C VAL A 35 10.83 2.62 6.16
N PHE A 36 11.40 3.47 7.05
CA PHE A 36 10.59 4.38 7.87
C PHE A 36 9.73 5.30 7.01
N LEU A 37 10.34 5.92 5.98
CA LEU A 37 9.64 6.85 5.09
C LEU A 37 8.44 6.17 4.42
N VAL A 38 8.63 4.97 3.88
CA VAL A 38 7.57 4.23 3.18
C VAL A 38 6.46 3.82 4.15
N CYS A 39 6.81 3.22 5.30
CA CYS A 39 5.82 2.83 6.31
C CYS A 39 5.02 4.04 6.82
N PHE A 40 5.71 5.16 7.08
CA PHE A 40 5.08 6.38 7.55
C PHE A 40 4.14 7.00 6.51
N LEU A 41 4.57 7.07 5.23
CA LEU A 41 3.73 7.61 4.15
C LEU A 41 2.48 6.77 3.91
N CYS A 42 2.60 5.43 3.94
CA CYS A 42 1.44 4.55 3.82
C CYS A 42 0.46 4.77 4.99
N ALA A 43 0.95 4.68 6.23
CA ALA A 43 0.11 4.84 7.42
C ALA A 43 -0.48 6.25 7.54
N LEU A 44 0.25 7.29 7.17
CA LEU A 44 -0.24 8.66 7.17
C LEU A 44 -1.32 8.87 6.11
N SER A 45 -1.14 8.31 4.91
CA SER A 45 -2.15 8.36 3.85
C SER A 45 -3.44 7.70 4.29
N ASP A 46 -3.36 6.51 4.89
CA ASP A 46 -4.52 5.82 5.44
C ASP A 46 -5.18 6.66 6.56
N ALA A 47 -4.38 7.25 7.47
CA ALA A 47 -4.91 8.08 8.54
C ALA A 47 -5.71 9.28 8.00
N ILE A 48 -5.22 9.92 6.94
CA ILE A 48 -5.92 11.02 6.26
C ILE A 48 -7.23 10.51 5.65
N LEU A 49 -7.16 9.45 4.85
CA LEU A 49 -8.33 8.91 4.15
C LEU A 49 -9.39 8.36 5.11
N ILE A 50 -8.99 7.60 6.13
CA ILE A 50 -9.91 7.09 7.17
C ILE A 50 -10.57 8.26 7.90
N SER A 51 -9.80 9.28 8.29
CA SER A 51 -10.35 10.46 8.97
C SER A 51 -11.36 11.20 8.11
N LEU A 52 -11.08 11.37 6.83
CA LEU A 52 -12.01 11.96 5.88
C LEU A 52 -13.26 11.09 5.71
N GLY A 53 -13.12 9.77 5.60
CA GLY A 53 -14.25 8.85 5.52
C GLY A 53 -15.19 8.96 6.71
N VAL A 54 -14.65 8.92 7.93
CA VAL A 54 -15.39 9.04 9.20
C VAL A 54 -15.99 10.44 9.38
N ALA A 55 -15.37 11.48 8.83
CA ALA A 55 -15.94 12.83 8.79
C ALA A 55 -17.14 12.96 7.82
N GLY A 56 -17.39 11.95 6.97
CA GLY A 56 -18.51 11.92 6.03
C GLY A 56 -18.16 12.26 4.58
N PHE A 57 -16.88 12.42 4.26
CA PHE A 57 -16.44 12.74 2.90
C PHE A 57 -16.59 11.55 1.92
N GLY A 58 -16.90 10.34 2.38
CA GLY A 58 -17.23 9.20 1.52
C GLY A 58 -18.36 9.49 0.53
N TYR A 59 -19.33 10.30 0.95
CA TYR A 59 -20.40 10.77 0.05
C TYR A 59 -19.90 11.56 -1.15
N LEU A 60 -18.84 12.38 -0.97
CA LEU A 60 -18.28 13.15 -2.08
C LEU A 60 -17.67 12.26 -3.18
N VAL A 61 -17.06 11.15 -2.80
CA VAL A 61 -16.49 10.21 -3.78
C VAL A 61 -17.58 9.62 -4.67
N THR A 62 -18.75 9.32 -4.09
CA THR A 62 -19.89 8.79 -4.86
C THR A 62 -20.53 9.85 -5.78
N GLN A 63 -20.41 11.14 -5.44
CA GLN A 63 -20.94 12.24 -6.25
C GLN A 63 -20.02 12.66 -7.40
N PHE A 64 -18.73 12.31 -7.32
CA PHE A 64 -17.75 12.66 -8.35
C PHE A 64 -17.11 11.42 -8.99
N PRO A 65 -17.85 10.68 -9.87
CA PRO A 65 -17.36 9.47 -10.53
C PRO A 65 -16.08 9.71 -11.34
N LEU A 66 -15.81 10.96 -11.70
CA LEU A 66 -14.60 11.35 -12.42
C LEU A 66 -13.33 11.08 -11.61
N ILE A 67 -13.38 11.23 -10.28
CA ILE A 67 -12.23 10.94 -9.38
C ILE A 67 -11.87 9.46 -9.46
N GLU A 68 -12.87 8.59 -9.37
CA GLU A 68 -12.68 7.15 -9.49
C GLU A 68 -12.17 6.77 -10.88
N THR A 69 -12.73 7.35 -11.93
CA THR A 69 -12.32 7.11 -13.31
C THR A 69 -10.85 7.51 -13.54
N ILE A 70 -10.44 8.69 -13.07
CA ILE A 70 -9.04 9.14 -13.18
C ILE A 70 -8.13 8.22 -12.38
N ALA A 71 -8.47 7.88 -11.14
CA ALA A 71 -7.67 6.99 -10.31
C ALA A 71 -7.53 5.60 -10.95
N ARG A 72 -8.60 5.06 -11.54
CA ARG A 72 -8.62 3.79 -12.25
C ARG A 72 -7.64 3.75 -13.42
N TYR A 73 -7.74 4.69 -14.36
CA TYR A 73 -6.89 4.68 -15.54
C TYR A 73 -5.44 5.06 -15.24
N ALA A 74 -5.23 6.07 -14.38
CA ALA A 74 -3.89 6.46 -13.95
C ALA A 74 -3.22 5.34 -13.13
N GLY A 75 -3.98 4.69 -12.24
CA GLY A 75 -3.53 3.54 -11.46
C GLY A 75 -3.17 2.35 -12.35
N ALA A 76 -4.04 2.00 -13.32
CA ALA A 76 -3.76 0.92 -14.27
C ALA A 76 -2.49 1.20 -15.09
N ALA A 77 -2.30 2.43 -15.58
CA ALA A 77 -1.09 2.82 -16.31
C ALA A 77 0.16 2.72 -15.43
N PHE A 78 0.09 3.22 -14.19
CA PHE A 78 1.19 3.15 -13.22
C PHE A 78 1.55 1.71 -12.85
N LEU A 79 0.55 0.88 -12.52
CA LEU A 79 0.76 -0.54 -12.19
C LEU A 79 1.33 -1.32 -13.37
N THR A 80 0.88 -1.04 -14.59
CA THR A 80 1.42 -1.65 -15.81
C THR A 80 2.90 -1.27 -15.99
N TRP A 81 3.23 0.01 -15.88
CA TRP A 81 4.62 0.47 -15.97
C TRP A 81 5.51 -0.16 -14.90
N TYR A 82 5.06 -0.18 -13.65
CA TYR A 82 5.82 -0.76 -12.55
C TYR A 82 5.96 -2.28 -12.70
N GLY A 83 4.89 -2.97 -13.09
CA GLY A 83 4.88 -4.41 -13.33
C GLY A 83 5.84 -4.83 -14.43
N ILE A 84 5.83 -4.15 -15.57
CA ILE A 84 6.78 -4.39 -16.67
C ILE A 84 8.22 -4.10 -16.21
N SER A 85 8.45 -3.03 -15.44
CA SER A 85 9.77 -2.69 -14.90
C SER A 85 10.28 -3.79 -13.96
N SER A 86 9.42 -4.33 -13.08
CA SER A 86 9.78 -5.44 -12.20
C SER A 86 10.08 -6.73 -12.97
N LEU A 87 9.27 -7.07 -13.98
CA LEU A 87 9.54 -8.24 -14.84
C LEU A 87 10.87 -8.10 -15.60
N ARG A 88 11.15 -6.92 -16.16
CA ARG A 88 12.45 -6.66 -16.81
C ARG A 88 13.60 -6.83 -15.82
N SER A 89 13.45 -6.31 -14.60
CA SER A 89 14.43 -6.47 -13.52
C SER A 89 14.68 -7.95 -13.20
N ALA A 90 13.63 -8.77 -13.14
CA ALA A 90 13.73 -10.21 -12.87
C ALA A 90 14.63 -10.94 -13.89
N PHE A 91 14.57 -10.54 -15.18
CA PHE A 91 15.31 -11.24 -16.25
C PHE A 91 16.66 -10.60 -16.59
N THR A 92 16.86 -9.31 -16.31
CA THR A 92 18.02 -8.56 -16.84
C THR A 92 19.08 -8.30 -15.76
N GLN A 93 18.70 -8.14 -14.50
CA GLN A 93 19.66 -7.81 -13.46
C GLN A 93 20.23 -9.08 -12.81
N LYS A 94 21.56 -9.24 -12.90
CA LYS A 94 22.31 -10.12 -12.01
C LYS A 94 22.26 -9.47 -10.63
N HIS A 95 21.28 -9.85 -9.83
CA HIS A 95 21.12 -9.38 -8.44
C HIS A 95 22.21 -9.99 -7.57
N ILE A 96 23.41 -9.45 -7.68
CA ILE A 96 24.43 -9.60 -6.64
C ILE A 96 24.16 -8.41 -5.72
N MET A 97 23.82 -8.68 -4.45
CA MET A 97 23.79 -7.61 -3.44
C MET A 97 25.20 -7.00 -3.37
N ASN A 98 25.44 -5.93 -4.13
CA ASN A 98 26.49 -5.00 -3.83
C ASN A 98 25.84 -3.97 -2.90
N PRO A 99 26.17 -3.98 -1.59
CA PRO A 99 25.64 -2.98 -0.65
C PRO A 99 26.02 -1.54 -1.05
N GLU A 100 27.01 -1.38 -1.93
CA GLU A 100 27.59 -0.11 -2.34
C GLU A 100 27.26 0.31 -3.78
N GLY A 101 26.56 -0.52 -4.57
CA GLY A 101 26.46 -0.32 -6.04
C GLY A 101 25.08 -0.15 -6.63
N ASP A 102 24.00 -0.39 -5.92
CA ASP A 102 22.67 -0.04 -6.40
C ASP A 102 22.50 1.49 -6.19
N ALA A 103 22.52 2.25 -7.29
CA ALA A 103 22.15 3.67 -7.26
C ALA A 103 20.78 3.76 -6.60
N SER A 104 20.77 3.94 -5.28
CA SER A 104 19.56 3.94 -4.47
C SER A 104 18.67 5.04 -5.00
N LYS A 105 17.43 4.67 -5.37
CA LYS A 105 16.43 5.67 -5.69
C LYS A 105 16.43 6.70 -4.58
N SER A 106 16.42 7.97 -4.91
CA SER A 106 16.40 9.03 -3.90
C SER A 106 15.16 8.85 -3.01
N ALA A 107 15.23 9.33 -1.77
CA ALA A 107 14.08 9.31 -0.85
C ALA A 107 12.83 9.92 -1.50
N TRP A 108 13.00 10.97 -2.30
CA TRP A 108 11.93 11.62 -3.04
C TRP A 108 11.28 10.69 -4.08
N GLN A 109 12.09 9.99 -4.88
CA GLN A 109 11.56 9.02 -5.87
C GLN A 109 10.82 7.87 -5.19
N THR A 110 11.36 7.37 -4.07
CA THR A 110 10.71 6.33 -3.28
C THR A 110 9.39 6.82 -2.69
N ALA A 111 9.34 8.04 -2.19
CA ALA A 111 8.12 8.67 -1.68
C ALA A 111 7.06 8.82 -2.76
N LEU A 112 7.42 9.32 -3.95
CA LEU A 112 6.48 9.48 -5.07
C LEU A 112 5.89 8.14 -5.51
N ILE A 113 6.71 7.10 -5.62
CA ILE A 113 6.25 5.76 -5.97
C ILE A 113 5.30 5.22 -4.88
N CYS A 114 5.65 5.41 -3.61
CA CYS A 114 4.81 5.01 -2.48
C CYS A 114 3.44 5.69 -2.51
N LEU A 115 3.43 7.01 -2.70
CA LEU A 115 2.20 7.79 -2.83
C LEU A 115 1.38 7.37 -4.05
N ALA A 116 2.02 7.08 -5.17
CA ALA A 116 1.33 6.60 -6.36
C ALA A 116 0.60 5.27 -6.10
N PHE A 117 1.21 4.32 -5.38
CA PHE A 117 0.55 3.07 -5.00
C PHE A 117 -0.69 3.27 -4.12
N THR A 118 -0.72 4.30 -3.31
CA THR A 118 -1.86 4.62 -2.44
C THR A 118 -2.91 5.45 -3.19
N TRP A 119 -2.50 6.60 -3.71
CA TRP A 119 -3.43 7.62 -4.22
C TRP A 119 -3.94 7.37 -5.65
N LEU A 120 -3.27 6.52 -6.44
CA LEU A 120 -3.78 6.07 -7.74
C LEU A 120 -4.51 4.72 -7.65
N ASN A 121 -4.78 4.21 -6.46
CA ASN A 121 -5.52 2.98 -6.25
C ASN A 121 -6.99 3.30 -5.89
N PRO A 122 -7.96 3.05 -6.78
CA PRO A 122 -9.36 3.34 -6.49
C PRO A 122 -9.91 2.52 -5.31
N HIS A 123 -9.42 1.30 -5.09
CA HIS A 123 -9.86 0.46 -3.96
C HIS A 123 -9.55 1.10 -2.61
N VAL A 124 -8.47 1.86 -2.49
CA VAL A 124 -8.13 2.54 -1.23
C VAL A 124 -9.22 3.55 -0.85
N TYR A 125 -9.78 4.27 -1.82
CA TYR A 125 -10.88 5.21 -1.58
C TYR A 125 -12.16 4.48 -1.17
N LEU A 126 -12.47 3.37 -1.84
CA LEU A 126 -13.66 2.57 -1.50
C LEU A 126 -13.54 1.97 -0.09
N ASP A 127 -12.39 1.45 0.28
CA ASP A 127 -12.17 0.83 1.58
C ASP A 127 -12.12 1.85 2.71
N THR A 128 -11.44 2.96 2.53
CA THR A 128 -11.20 3.93 3.61
C THR A 128 -12.29 5.00 3.68
N LEU A 129 -12.65 5.65 2.57
CA LEU A 129 -13.62 6.73 2.57
C LEU A 129 -15.05 6.20 2.61
N VAL A 130 -15.37 5.19 1.79
CA VAL A 130 -16.74 4.71 1.68
C VAL A 130 -17.04 3.64 2.73
N LEU A 131 -16.30 2.54 2.74
CA LEU A 131 -16.61 1.40 3.60
C LEU A 131 -16.36 1.71 5.07
N LEU A 132 -15.12 2.10 5.45
CA LEU A 132 -14.82 2.45 6.84
C LEU A 132 -15.65 3.66 7.30
N GLY A 133 -15.85 4.65 6.43
CA GLY A 133 -16.71 5.80 6.73
C GLY A 133 -18.15 5.36 7.03
N SER A 134 -18.75 4.53 6.20
CA SER A 134 -20.11 4.02 6.40
C SER A 134 -20.26 3.19 7.67
N ILE A 135 -19.30 2.26 7.91
CA ILE A 135 -19.34 1.41 9.11
C ILE A 135 -19.16 2.25 10.38
N SER A 136 -18.37 3.32 10.33
CA SER A 136 -18.15 4.18 11.49
C SER A 136 -19.43 4.81 12.03
N THR A 137 -20.44 5.03 11.19
CA THR A 137 -21.74 5.61 11.61
C THR A 137 -22.48 4.73 12.60
N GLN A 138 -22.25 3.42 12.60
CA GLN A 138 -22.86 2.48 13.55
C GLN A 138 -22.29 2.64 14.98
N TYR A 139 -21.19 3.38 15.11
CA TYR A 139 -20.50 3.61 16.37
C TYR A 139 -20.71 5.03 16.93
N GLU A 140 -21.72 5.76 16.45
CA GLU A 140 -22.08 7.04 17.06
C GLU A 140 -22.49 6.87 18.56
N PRO A 141 -22.12 7.76 19.46
CA PRO A 141 -21.34 9.00 19.24
C PRO A 141 -19.81 8.78 19.24
N HIS A 142 -19.34 7.56 19.25
CA HIS A 142 -17.93 7.20 19.45
C HIS A 142 -17.19 6.87 18.12
N LYS A 143 -17.67 7.32 16.96
CA LYS A 143 -17.08 7.01 15.64
C LYS A 143 -15.60 7.37 15.51
N TRP A 144 -15.14 8.42 16.19
CA TRP A 144 -13.73 8.79 16.20
C TRP A 144 -12.84 7.80 16.96
N GLN A 145 -13.38 7.10 17.96
CA GLN A 145 -12.67 6.00 18.62
C GLN A 145 -12.46 4.83 17.64
N PHE A 146 -13.48 4.55 16.81
CA PHE A 146 -13.36 3.57 15.73
C PHE A 146 -12.28 3.99 14.71
N ALA A 147 -12.28 5.25 14.27
CA ALA A 147 -11.26 5.79 13.36
C ALA A 147 -9.85 5.65 13.94
N ILE A 148 -9.63 6.02 15.20
CA ILE A 148 -8.33 5.88 15.87
C ILE A 148 -7.90 4.41 15.89
N GLY A 149 -8.83 3.46 16.15
CA GLY A 149 -8.54 2.04 16.09
C GLY A 149 -8.04 1.61 14.72
N ALA A 150 -8.73 2.02 13.64
CA ALA A 150 -8.35 1.72 12.26
C ALA A 150 -7.00 2.37 11.87
N VAL A 151 -6.76 3.61 12.27
CA VAL A 151 -5.47 4.28 12.07
C VAL A 151 -4.34 3.55 12.79
N CYS A 152 -4.54 3.17 14.06
CA CYS A 152 -3.55 2.39 14.81
C CYS A 152 -3.26 1.05 14.11
N ALA A 153 -4.26 0.41 13.51
CA ALA A 153 -4.10 -0.81 12.72
C ALA A 153 -3.18 -0.58 11.53
N SER A 154 -3.37 0.52 10.77
CA SER A 154 -2.53 0.87 9.63
C SER A 154 -1.07 1.09 10.05
N PHE A 155 -0.82 1.89 11.09
CA PHE A 155 0.53 2.08 11.62
C PHE A 155 1.16 0.75 12.06
N ALA A 156 0.45 -0.04 12.87
CA ALA A 156 0.94 -1.33 13.34
C ALA A 156 1.28 -2.26 12.18
N PHE A 157 0.40 -2.33 11.17
CA PHE A 157 0.60 -3.20 10.01
C PHE A 157 1.81 -2.78 9.17
N PHE A 158 1.87 -1.53 8.69
CA PHE A 158 2.94 -1.10 7.79
C PHE A 158 4.31 -1.13 8.46
N PHE A 159 4.40 -0.75 9.72
CA PHE A 159 5.66 -0.82 10.47
C PHE A 159 6.06 -2.29 10.73
N SER A 160 5.11 -3.16 11.06
CA SER A 160 5.37 -4.59 11.22
C SER A 160 5.81 -5.22 9.90
N LEU A 161 5.15 -4.90 8.78
CA LEU A 161 5.50 -5.41 7.46
C LEU A 161 6.88 -4.92 7.02
N GLY A 162 7.12 -3.61 7.06
CA GLY A 162 8.36 -3.01 6.58
C GLY A 162 9.59 -3.43 7.40
N TYR A 163 9.48 -3.39 8.73
CA TYR A 163 10.59 -3.80 9.59
C TYR A 163 10.66 -5.33 9.77
N GLY A 164 9.52 -6.04 9.77
CA GLY A 164 9.47 -7.49 9.81
C GLY A 164 10.09 -8.13 8.56
N ALA A 165 10.10 -7.44 7.43
CA ALA A 165 10.77 -7.87 6.20
C ALA A 165 12.26 -8.20 6.40
N LYS A 166 12.91 -7.68 7.44
CA LYS A 166 14.30 -8.04 7.83
C LYS A 166 14.47 -9.54 8.04
N LEU A 167 13.45 -10.22 8.53
CA LEU A 167 13.50 -11.66 8.77
C LEU A 167 13.66 -12.47 7.48
N LEU A 168 13.32 -11.88 6.34
CA LEU A 168 13.46 -12.50 5.02
C LEU A 168 14.84 -12.27 4.39
N ILE A 169 15.66 -11.34 4.90
CA ILE A 169 16.98 -11.02 4.34
C ILE A 169 17.85 -12.27 4.10
N PRO A 170 17.92 -13.27 5.01
CA PRO A 170 18.73 -14.46 4.77
C PRO A 170 18.35 -15.21 3.49
N ILE A 171 17.05 -15.25 3.15
CA ILE A 171 16.53 -15.87 1.93
C ILE A 171 16.96 -15.10 0.69
N PHE A 172 17.06 -13.76 0.81
CA PHE A 172 17.39 -12.84 -0.28
C PHE A 172 18.90 -12.62 -0.50
N LYS A 173 19.76 -13.41 0.14
CA LYS A 173 21.20 -13.48 -0.19
C LYS A 173 21.44 -14.10 -1.57
N HIS A 174 20.50 -14.88 -2.10
CA HIS A 174 20.60 -15.54 -3.40
C HIS A 174 19.93 -14.70 -4.49
N ALA A 175 20.62 -14.55 -5.63
CA ALA A 175 20.07 -13.84 -6.79
C ALA A 175 18.73 -14.38 -7.28
N ARG A 176 18.52 -15.70 -7.20
CA ARG A 176 17.26 -16.35 -7.57
C ARG A 176 16.07 -15.86 -6.73
N SER A 177 16.26 -15.62 -5.44
CA SER A 177 15.18 -15.12 -4.57
C SER A 177 14.71 -13.74 -5.00
N TRP A 178 15.63 -12.87 -5.43
CA TRP A 178 15.29 -11.56 -5.99
C TRP A 178 14.55 -11.68 -7.33
N GLN A 179 15.00 -12.58 -8.19
CA GLN A 179 14.32 -12.84 -9.47
C GLN A 179 12.88 -13.30 -9.26
N ILE A 180 12.67 -14.24 -8.33
CA ILE A 180 11.34 -14.74 -7.98
C ILE A 180 10.48 -13.62 -7.40
N LEU A 181 11.02 -12.80 -6.48
CA LEU A 181 10.31 -11.67 -5.89
C LEU A 181 9.88 -10.67 -6.96
N GLU A 182 10.82 -10.25 -7.82
CA GLU A 182 10.53 -9.28 -8.89
C GLU A 182 9.51 -9.85 -9.90
N PHE A 183 9.59 -11.15 -10.19
CA PHE A 183 8.62 -11.83 -11.04
C PHE A 183 7.23 -11.83 -10.41
N ILE A 184 7.12 -12.21 -9.12
CA ILE A 184 5.84 -12.20 -8.38
C ILE A 184 5.26 -10.78 -8.33
N ILE A 185 6.08 -9.79 -7.96
CA ILE A 185 5.65 -8.40 -7.92
C ILE A 185 5.14 -7.95 -9.29
N GLY A 186 5.91 -8.22 -10.35
CA GLY A 186 5.53 -7.86 -11.70
C GLY A 186 4.21 -8.49 -12.14
N PHE A 187 4.03 -9.79 -11.85
CA PHE A 187 2.79 -10.50 -12.16
C PHE A 187 1.59 -9.94 -11.37
N VAL A 188 1.74 -9.73 -10.07
CA VAL A 188 0.68 -9.16 -9.21
C VAL A 188 0.29 -7.76 -9.70
N MET A 189 1.27 -6.90 -10.03
CA MET A 189 0.99 -5.56 -10.53
C MET A 189 0.21 -5.56 -11.84
N LEU A 190 0.57 -6.46 -12.78
CA LEU A 190 -0.15 -6.58 -14.05
C LEU A 190 -1.56 -7.17 -13.85
N ALA A 191 -1.71 -8.15 -12.97
CA ALA A 191 -3.03 -8.69 -12.63
C ALA A 191 -3.94 -7.60 -12.03
N LEU A 192 -3.41 -6.81 -11.10
CA LEU A 192 -4.14 -5.67 -10.52
C LEU A 192 -4.44 -4.58 -11.56
N ALA A 193 -3.50 -4.29 -12.48
CA ALA A 193 -3.75 -3.34 -13.57
C ALA A 193 -4.91 -3.78 -14.46
N ILE A 194 -4.98 -5.07 -14.80
CA ILE A 194 -6.08 -5.64 -15.59
C ILE A 194 -7.39 -5.56 -14.79
N SER A 195 -7.38 -5.92 -13.51
CA SER A 195 -8.58 -5.88 -12.67
C SER A 195 -9.17 -4.47 -12.49
N LEU A 196 -8.36 -3.43 -12.67
CA LEU A 196 -8.86 -2.05 -12.67
C LEU A 196 -9.57 -1.66 -13.98
N LEU A 197 -9.31 -2.38 -15.07
CA LEU A 197 -9.84 -2.05 -16.40
C LEU A 197 -11.07 -2.88 -16.79
N VAL A 198 -11.27 -4.01 -16.10
CA VAL A 198 -12.43 -4.90 -16.28
C VAL A 198 -13.49 -4.60 -15.24
#